data_45731354e9d3ab0e70d394a9b1f7d9b0
#
_entry.id   45731354e9d3ab0e70d394a9b1f7d9b0
#
_cell.length_a   1.000
_cell.length_b   1.000
_cell.length_c   1.000
_cell.angle_alpha   90.00
_cell.angle_beta   90.00
_cell.angle_gamma   90.00
#
_symmetry.space_group_name_H-M   'P 1'
#
loop_
_entity.id
_entity.type
_entity.pdbx_description
1 polymer ?
#
loop_
_entity_poly.entity_id
_entity_poly.type
_entity_poly.pdbx_seq_one_letter_code
_entity_poly.pdbx_strand_id
1 'polypeptide(L)'
;MGGTRFIGVYLTKILVEQGHEVVLFNRGNKPAPVEGVKQIHGDRTDASQLKEKLSQEQFDAVFDNNGRELSDTQPLAEIFKDRVQHFVYMSSAGVYLKSDQLPHVEGDPVDPKSRHKGKHETEAYLTQLGLPWTSIRPTYIYGPQNYNDLEAWFFDRIVRDRPIPIPGNGLHITQFGHCQDLAKAMAAVLGNDTAVGQIYNVSGDRYVTFDGLARACAEATGKSANTVQLVHYDPKQFDFGKRKAFPLRVQHFFASVNKAKTELNWQPEYDLLGGLKDSFQKDYQPSKRHETEVDFSVDDEILKAV
;
A
#
# COMPACT_ATOMS: atom_id res chain seq x y z
N MET A 1 -0.15 -14.83 -3.54
CA MET A 1 0.11 -14.82 -2.07
C MET A 1 -0.73 -13.76 -1.40
N GLY A 2 -1.48 -14.05 -0.32
CA GLY A 2 -2.47 -13.16 0.29
C GLY A 2 -3.85 -13.31 -0.36
N GLY A 3 -4.51 -12.20 -0.75
CA GLY A 3 -5.77 -12.22 -1.51
C GLY A 3 -7.05 -12.02 -0.68
N THR A 4 -6.99 -12.12 0.65
CA THR A 4 -8.20 -12.07 1.51
C THR A 4 -8.33 -10.78 2.33
N ARG A 5 -7.52 -9.77 2.06
CA ARG A 5 -7.55 -8.48 2.76
C ARG A 5 -7.03 -7.35 1.89
N PHE A 6 -7.61 -6.16 2.03
CA PHE A 6 -7.15 -4.91 1.42
C PHE A 6 -6.94 -5.04 -0.10
N ILE A 7 -5.77 -4.66 -0.63
CA ILE A 7 -5.42 -4.75 -2.06
C ILE A 7 -5.72 -6.13 -2.64
N GLY A 8 -5.43 -7.20 -1.88
CA GLY A 8 -5.61 -8.57 -2.34
C GLY A 8 -7.07 -8.94 -2.64
N VAL A 9 -8.03 -8.34 -1.93
CA VAL A 9 -9.46 -8.55 -2.19
C VAL A 9 -9.84 -8.02 -3.57
N TYR A 10 -9.40 -6.80 -3.90
CA TYR A 10 -9.68 -6.18 -5.20
C TYR A 10 -8.96 -6.91 -6.33
N LEU A 11 -7.68 -7.27 -6.13
CA LEU A 11 -6.93 -8.02 -7.13
C LEU A 11 -7.58 -9.37 -7.43
N THR A 12 -8.00 -10.12 -6.40
CA THR A 12 -8.70 -11.39 -6.60
C THR A 12 -9.98 -11.21 -7.40
N LYS A 13 -10.79 -10.19 -7.08
CA LYS A 13 -12.03 -9.91 -7.82
C LYS A 13 -11.77 -9.55 -9.27
N ILE A 14 -10.83 -8.64 -9.53
CA ILE A 14 -10.48 -8.21 -10.89
C ILE A 14 -10.00 -9.39 -11.73
N LEU A 15 -9.13 -10.23 -11.20
CA LEU A 15 -8.62 -11.38 -11.94
C LEU A 15 -9.73 -12.39 -12.26
N VAL A 16 -10.64 -12.66 -11.33
CA VAL A 16 -11.80 -13.53 -11.58
C VAL A 16 -12.75 -12.91 -12.61
N GLU A 17 -13.05 -11.62 -12.53
CA GLU A 17 -13.86 -10.87 -13.50
C GLU A 17 -13.26 -10.87 -14.90
N GLN A 18 -11.93 -10.93 -15.00
CA GLN A 18 -11.18 -11.07 -16.26
C GLN A 18 -11.14 -12.52 -16.79
N GLY A 19 -11.74 -13.48 -16.08
CA GLY A 19 -11.82 -14.88 -16.49
C GLY A 19 -10.63 -15.74 -16.08
N HIS A 20 -9.76 -15.24 -15.21
CA HIS A 20 -8.64 -16.03 -14.70
C HIS A 20 -9.09 -17.02 -13.62
N GLU A 21 -8.50 -18.23 -13.63
CA GLU A 21 -8.59 -19.15 -12.51
C GLU A 21 -7.63 -18.70 -11.41
N VAL A 22 -8.19 -18.28 -10.26
CA VAL A 22 -7.42 -17.71 -9.17
C VAL A 22 -7.28 -18.71 -8.03
N VAL A 23 -6.05 -18.92 -7.58
CA VAL A 23 -5.74 -19.70 -6.38
C VAL A 23 -5.07 -18.82 -5.34
N LEU A 24 -5.60 -18.80 -4.12
CA LEU A 24 -5.03 -18.05 -3.01
C LEU A 24 -4.19 -18.95 -2.11
N PHE A 25 -2.97 -18.51 -1.81
CA PHE A 25 -2.17 -19.14 -0.74
C PHE A 25 -2.15 -18.22 0.48
N ASN A 26 -2.69 -18.70 1.59
CA ASN A 26 -2.79 -17.94 2.85
C ASN A 26 -3.02 -18.87 4.04
N ARG A 27 -3.06 -18.33 5.26
CA ARG A 27 -3.25 -19.09 6.51
C ARG A 27 -4.68 -19.55 6.77
N GLY A 28 -5.64 -19.32 5.88
CA GLY A 28 -7.03 -19.73 6.04
C GLY A 28 -7.87 -18.90 7.05
N ASN A 29 -7.34 -17.81 7.59
CA ASN A 29 -8.04 -17.04 8.63
C ASN A 29 -9.26 -16.26 8.11
N LYS A 30 -9.41 -16.13 6.80
CA LYS A 30 -10.54 -15.47 6.14
C LYS A 30 -10.92 -16.26 4.88
N PRO A 31 -12.22 -16.33 4.55
CA PRO A 31 -12.66 -16.91 3.30
C PRO A 31 -12.13 -16.12 2.09
N ALA A 32 -12.13 -16.75 0.93
CA ALA A 32 -11.86 -16.06 -0.33
C ALA A 32 -12.92 -14.96 -0.55
N PRO A 33 -12.54 -13.83 -1.16
CA PRO A 33 -13.45 -12.70 -1.40
C PRO A 33 -14.44 -12.95 -2.54
N VAL A 34 -14.26 -14.04 -3.31
CA VAL A 34 -15.11 -14.49 -4.41
C VAL A 34 -15.41 -15.96 -4.21
N GLU A 35 -16.67 -16.36 -4.38
CA GLU A 35 -17.11 -17.74 -4.29
C GLU A 35 -16.43 -18.60 -5.38
N GLY A 36 -16.09 -19.83 -5.05
CA GLY A 36 -15.43 -20.77 -5.97
C GLY A 36 -13.90 -20.58 -6.12
N VAL A 37 -13.33 -19.54 -5.56
CA VAL A 37 -11.87 -19.35 -5.57
C VAL A 37 -11.21 -20.36 -4.64
N LYS A 38 -10.31 -21.20 -5.17
CA LYS A 38 -9.55 -22.20 -4.41
C LYS A 38 -8.61 -21.52 -3.42
N GLN A 39 -8.56 -22.04 -2.19
CA GLN A 39 -7.56 -21.62 -1.19
C GLN A 39 -6.65 -22.82 -0.85
N ILE A 40 -5.36 -22.59 -0.90
CA ILE A 40 -4.32 -23.47 -0.36
C ILE A 40 -3.87 -22.87 0.97
N HIS A 41 -4.08 -23.59 2.06
CA HIS A 41 -3.74 -23.08 3.38
C HIS A 41 -2.30 -23.43 3.76
N GLY A 42 -1.53 -22.42 4.12
CA GLY A 42 -0.15 -22.56 4.59
C GLY A 42 0.43 -21.24 5.07
N ASP A 43 1.56 -21.34 5.75
CA ASP A 43 2.32 -20.15 6.18
C ASP A 43 3.42 -19.86 5.14
N ARG A 44 3.45 -18.63 4.62
CA ARG A 44 4.46 -18.20 3.65
C ARG A 44 5.87 -18.11 4.22
N THR A 45 5.98 -17.98 5.55
CA THR A 45 7.28 -17.92 6.24
C THR A 45 7.88 -19.31 6.49
N ASP A 46 7.13 -20.36 6.21
CA ASP A 46 7.58 -21.75 6.27
C ASP A 46 7.92 -22.27 4.86
N ALA A 47 9.19 -22.26 4.52
CA ALA A 47 9.67 -22.71 3.21
C ALA A 47 9.33 -24.18 2.92
N SER A 48 9.23 -25.03 3.94
CA SER A 48 8.85 -26.43 3.80
C SER A 48 7.39 -26.57 3.37
N GLN A 49 6.48 -25.82 3.99
CA GLN A 49 5.07 -25.77 3.60
C GLN A 49 4.88 -25.19 2.19
N LEU A 50 5.63 -24.13 1.85
CA LEU A 50 5.59 -23.60 0.49
C LEU A 50 5.97 -24.67 -0.54
N LYS A 51 7.09 -25.37 -0.30
CA LYS A 51 7.57 -26.41 -1.20
C LYS A 51 6.58 -27.59 -1.28
N GLU A 52 6.12 -28.11 -0.15
CA GLU A 52 5.16 -29.22 -0.10
C GLU A 52 3.87 -28.90 -0.88
N LYS A 53 3.32 -27.70 -0.67
CA LYS A 53 1.98 -27.34 -1.17
C LYS A 53 1.97 -26.74 -2.57
N LEU A 54 3.07 -26.15 -3.02
CA LEU A 54 3.12 -25.41 -4.29
C LEU A 54 4.00 -26.06 -5.35
N SER A 55 4.88 -27.03 -5.00
CA SER A 55 5.80 -27.62 -5.99
C SER A 55 5.10 -28.40 -7.11
N GLN A 56 3.90 -28.91 -6.88
CA GLN A 56 3.12 -29.64 -7.89
C GLN A 56 2.06 -28.76 -8.58
N GLU A 57 1.82 -27.57 -8.07
CA GLU A 57 0.87 -26.63 -8.67
C GLU A 57 1.50 -25.96 -9.91
N GLN A 58 0.68 -25.68 -10.91
CA GLN A 58 1.08 -25.00 -12.15
C GLN A 58 0.29 -23.71 -12.27
N PHE A 59 0.99 -22.62 -12.47
CA PHE A 59 0.38 -21.29 -12.65
C PHE A 59 1.07 -20.58 -13.81
N ASP A 60 0.31 -19.82 -14.59
CA ASP A 60 0.86 -18.90 -15.59
C ASP A 60 1.51 -17.68 -14.91
N ALA A 61 0.93 -17.21 -13.81
CA ALA A 61 1.43 -16.06 -13.07
C ALA A 61 1.34 -16.23 -11.56
N VAL A 62 2.28 -15.59 -10.86
CA VAL A 62 2.31 -15.52 -9.39
C VAL A 62 2.33 -14.06 -8.94
N PHE A 63 1.39 -13.69 -8.04
CA PHE A 63 1.37 -12.39 -7.37
C PHE A 63 1.87 -12.54 -5.93
N ASP A 64 3.02 -11.95 -5.62
CA ASP A 64 3.51 -11.84 -4.24
C ASP A 64 3.20 -10.48 -3.63
N ASN A 65 2.02 -10.39 -2.99
CA ASN A 65 1.50 -9.15 -2.44
C ASN A 65 2.03 -8.78 -1.05
N ASN A 66 2.68 -9.69 -0.35
CA ASN A 66 2.97 -9.51 1.06
C ASN A 66 4.37 -9.95 1.52
N GLY A 67 5.30 -10.26 0.60
CA GLY A 67 6.71 -10.44 0.91
C GLY A 67 7.33 -9.11 1.37
N ARG A 68 7.88 -9.05 2.58
CA ARG A 68 8.53 -7.84 3.12
C ARG A 68 10.04 -7.90 3.03
N GLU A 69 10.59 -9.04 3.36
CA GLU A 69 12.02 -9.32 3.32
C GLU A 69 12.32 -10.31 2.20
N LEU A 70 13.58 -10.39 1.78
CA LEU A 70 14.03 -11.36 0.78
C LEU A 70 13.66 -12.79 1.19
N SER A 71 13.85 -13.14 2.46
CA SER A 71 13.52 -14.47 3.02
C SER A 71 12.05 -14.85 2.85
N ASP A 72 11.15 -13.88 2.71
CA ASP A 72 9.73 -14.16 2.48
C ASP A 72 9.46 -14.60 1.03
N THR A 73 10.18 -14.04 0.07
CA THR A 73 9.90 -14.20 -1.37
C THR A 73 10.83 -15.20 -2.04
N GLN A 74 12.07 -15.33 -1.58
CA GLN A 74 13.06 -16.21 -2.17
C GLN A 74 12.56 -17.65 -2.32
N PRO A 75 12.02 -18.35 -1.29
CA PRO A 75 11.55 -19.74 -1.44
C PRO A 75 10.42 -19.86 -2.48
N LEU A 76 9.53 -18.84 -2.54
CA LEU A 76 8.44 -18.82 -3.51
C LEU A 76 8.99 -18.64 -4.94
N ALA A 77 9.92 -17.73 -5.14
CA ALA A 77 10.54 -17.47 -6.44
C ALA A 77 11.31 -18.70 -6.96
N GLU A 78 12.03 -19.41 -6.08
CA GLU A 78 12.74 -20.65 -6.42
C GLU A 78 11.80 -21.77 -6.84
N ILE A 79 10.63 -21.91 -6.20
CA ILE A 79 9.62 -22.91 -6.58
C ILE A 79 9.11 -22.65 -8.01
N PHE A 80 8.92 -21.40 -8.38
CA PHE A 80 8.32 -21.02 -9.65
C PHE A 80 9.33 -20.59 -10.73
N LYS A 81 10.64 -20.66 -10.43
CA LYS A 81 11.68 -20.47 -11.44
C LYS A 81 11.44 -21.38 -12.64
N ASP A 82 11.50 -20.85 -13.84
CA ASP A 82 11.28 -21.52 -15.12
C ASP A 82 9.88 -22.19 -15.27
N ARG A 83 8.91 -21.83 -14.41
CA ARG A 83 7.58 -22.44 -14.36
C ARG A 83 6.42 -21.47 -14.48
N VAL A 84 6.69 -20.16 -14.48
CA VAL A 84 5.68 -19.11 -14.65
C VAL A 84 6.05 -18.19 -15.79
N GLN A 85 5.05 -17.63 -16.44
CA GLN A 85 5.21 -16.63 -17.47
C GLN A 85 5.40 -15.22 -16.85
N HIS A 86 4.89 -15.01 -15.62
CA HIS A 86 5.01 -13.73 -14.94
C HIS A 86 5.00 -13.86 -13.42
N PHE A 87 5.94 -13.17 -12.77
CA PHE A 87 6.00 -13.05 -11.31
C PHE A 87 5.84 -11.59 -10.91
N VAL A 88 4.70 -11.22 -10.33
CA VAL A 88 4.39 -9.85 -9.94
C VAL A 88 4.68 -9.64 -8.46
N TYR A 89 5.64 -8.78 -8.15
CA TYR A 89 6.10 -8.52 -6.79
C TYR A 89 5.63 -7.17 -6.28
N MET A 90 5.02 -7.16 -5.10
CA MET A 90 4.66 -5.93 -4.40
C MET A 90 5.85 -5.40 -3.61
N SER A 91 6.54 -4.41 -4.18
CA SER A 91 7.60 -3.66 -3.54
C SER A 91 7.07 -2.44 -2.77
N SER A 92 7.80 -1.33 -2.76
CA SER A 92 7.40 -0.07 -2.14
C SER A 92 8.25 1.09 -2.67
N ALA A 93 7.66 2.24 -2.95
CA ALA A 93 8.40 3.49 -3.16
C ALA A 93 9.20 3.93 -1.92
N GLY A 94 8.90 3.34 -0.77
CA GLY A 94 9.66 3.55 0.46
C GLY A 94 11.13 3.10 0.41
N VAL A 95 11.56 2.43 -0.67
CA VAL A 95 12.96 2.07 -0.93
C VAL A 95 13.81 3.25 -1.38
N TYR A 96 13.22 4.29 -1.98
CA TYR A 96 13.98 5.41 -2.52
C TYR A 96 14.77 6.16 -1.45
N LEU A 97 15.97 6.57 -1.83
CA LEU A 97 16.79 7.49 -1.05
C LEU A 97 16.08 8.85 -0.99
N LYS A 98 16.15 9.52 0.16
CA LYS A 98 15.65 10.88 0.29
C LYS A 98 16.35 11.78 -0.74
N SER A 99 15.58 12.57 -1.48
CA SER A 99 16.05 13.44 -2.55
C SER A 99 15.38 14.80 -2.46
N ASP A 100 16.09 15.83 -2.94
CA ASP A 100 15.53 17.15 -3.19
C ASP A 100 14.97 17.28 -4.62
N GLN A 101 15.20 16.25 -5.46
CA GLN A 101 14.62 16.14 -6.79
C GLN A 101 13.41 15.20 -6.74
N LEU A 102 12.25 15.76 -6.97
CA LEU A 102 10.96 15.05 -6.89
C LEU A 102 10.08 15.43 -8.09
N PRO A 103 9.15 14.56 -8.50
CA PRO A 103 8.78 13.26 -7.93
C PRO A 103 9.87 12.20 -8.11
N HIS A 104 9.92 11.19 -7.22
CA HIS A 104 10.75 10.01 -7.48
C HIS A 104 10.33 9.31 -8.77
N VAL A 105 11.33 8.82 -9.51
CA VAL A 105 11.14 7.96 -10.69
C VAL A 105 11.77 6.59 -10.47
N GLU A 106 11.43 5.60 -11.30
CA GLU A 106 11.82 4.20 -11.09
C GLU A 106 13.33 3.96 -11.08
N GLY A 107 14.10 4.81 -11.79
CA GLY A 107 15.55 4.78 -11.84
C GLY A 107 16.28 5.48 -10.70
N ASP A 108 15.55 6.13 -9.79
CA ASP A 108 16.17 6.87 -8.69
C ASP A 108 16.92 5.95 -7.72
N PRO A 109 18.00 6.48 -7.08
CA PRO A 109 18.77 5.74 -6.09
C PRO A 109 17.89 5.22 -4.94
N VAL A 110 18.19 4.02 -4.46
CA VAL A 110 17.55 3.39 -3.32
C VAL A 110 18.39 3.56 -2.06
N ASP A 111 17.74 3.65 -0.91
CA ASP A 111 18.39 3.77 0.39
C ASP A 111 18.68 2.38 0.97
N PRO A 112 19.96 1.97 1.08
CA PRO A 112 20.34 0.68 1.65
C PRO A 112 20.01 0.56 3.16
N LYS A 113 19.71 1.68 3.82
CA LYS A 113 19.30 1.74 5.23
C LYS A 113 17.79 1.90 5.41
N SER A 114 17.02 1.93 4.31
CA SER A 114 15.56 2.01 4.39
C SER A 114 15.00 0.84 5.19
N ARG A 115 13.96 1.10 5.97
CA ARG A 115 13.15 0.02 6.56
C ARG A 115 12.50 -0.91 5.53
N HIS A 116 12.56 -0.54 4.25
CA HIS A 116 12.08 -1.33 3.11
C HIS A 116 13.23 -1.94 2.29
N LYS A 117 14.47 -1.99 2.82
CA LYS A 117 15.63 -2.56 2.12
C LYS A 117 15.38 -3.97 1.60
N GLY A 118 14.67 -4.81 2.38
CA GLY A 118 14.32 -6.17 1.96
C GLY A 118 13.50 -6.22 0.68
N LYS A 119 12.71 -5.17 0.38
CA LYS A 119 12.00 -5.05 -0.90
C LYS A 119 12.97 -4.88 -2.07
N HIS A 120 13.97 -3.99 -1.92
CA HIS A 120 14.98 -3.78 -2.94
C HIS A 120 15.91 -5.01 -3.10
N GLU A 121 16.30 -5.63 -1.99
CA GLU A 121 17.07 -6.89 -2.02
C GLU A 121 16.32 -7.98 -2.79
N THR A 122 14.99 -8.05 -2.63
CA THR A 122 14.13 -8.98 -3.38
C THR A 122 14.10 -8.65 -4.87
N GLU A 123 13.96 -7.38 -5.26
CA GLU A 123 14.02 -6.96 -6.68
C GLU A 123 15.35 -7.37 -7.34
N ALA A 124 16.47 -7.15 -6.65
CA ALA A 124 17.79 -7.56 -7.12
C ALA A 124 17.92 -9.09 -7.25
N TYR A 125 17.38 -9.83 -6.28
CA TYR A 125 17.37 -11.30 -6.31
C TYR A 125 16.54 -11.84 -7.47
N LEU A 126 15.33 -11.32 -7.71
CA LEU A 126 14.46 -11.76 -8.81
C LEU A 126 15.15 -11.53 -10.16
N THR A 127 15.85 -10.41 -10.31
CA THR A 127 16.67 -10.12 -11.50
C THR A 127 17.79 -11.15 -11.67
N GLN A 128 18.55 -11.43 -10.60
CA GLN A 128 19.66 -12.39 -10.63
C GLN A 128 19.16 -13.83 -10.89
N LEU A 129 17.98 -14.18 -10.39
CA LEU A 129 17.39 -15.50 -10.60
C LEU A 129 16.98 -15.73 -12.06
N GLY A 130 16.80 -14.67 -12.86
CA GLY A 130 16.31 -14.75 -14.24
C GLY A 130 14.83 -15.07 -14.35
N LEU A 131 14.05 -14.81 -13.30
CA LEU A 131 12.60 -14.96 -13.30
C LEU A 131 11.95 -13.85 -14.17
N PRO A 132 10.89 -14.12 -14.96
CA PRO A 132 10.13 -13.07 -15.63
C PRO A 132 9.31 -12.29 -14.61
N TRP A 133 9.86 -11.24 -14.05
CA TRP A 133 9.27 -10.49 -12.93
C TRP A 133 8.88 -9.07 -13.29
N THR A 134 7.92 -8.53 -12.53
CA THR A 134 7.60 -7.09 -12.49
C THR A 134 7.47 -6.66 -11.03
N SER A 135 8.05 -5.53 -10.69
CA SER A 135 7.94 -4.92 -9.36
C SER A 135 7.00 -3.73 -9.37
N ILE A 136 6.09 -3.69 -8.42
CA ILE A 136 5.19 -2.55 -8.19
C ILE A 136 5.64 -1.82 -6.92
N ARG A 137 5.96 -0.54 -7.04
CA ARG A 137 6.38 0.34 -5.94
C ARG A 137 5.29 1.35 -5.59
N PRO A 138 4.32 1.00 -4.74
CA PRO A 138 3.31 1.96 -4.29
C PRO A 138 3.91 2.96 -3.28
N THR A 139 3.30 4.16 -3.21
CA THR A 139 3.51 5.13 -2.12
C THR A 139 2.60 4.78 -0.93
N TYR A 140 1.77 5.70 -0.44
CA TYR A 140 0.76 5.38 0.57
C TYR A 140 -0.50 4.87 -0.10
N ILE A 141 -0.90 3.65 0.23
CA ILE A 141 -2.13 3.05 -0.28
C ILE A 141 -3.19 3.07 0.81
N TYR A 142 -4.37 3.56 0.45
CA TYR A 142 -5.53 3.70 1.31
C TYR A 142 -6.76 3.05 0.67
N GLY A 143 -7.85 2.99 1.40
CA GLY A 143 -9.12 2.41 0.95
C GLY A 143 -9.64 1.33 1.89
N PRO A 144 -10.80 0.76 1.58
CA PRO A 144 -11.49 -0.19 2.46
C PRO A 144 -10.61 -1.39 2.84
N GLN A 145 -10.76 -1.82 4.10
CA GLN A 145 -10.00 -2.90 4.74
C GLN A 145 -8.49 -2.60 4.93
N ASN A 146 -8.10 -1.33 4.89
CA ASN A 146 -6.74 -0.94 5.25
C ASN A 146 -6.44 -1.34 6.69
N TYR A 147 -5.30 -2.03 6.88
CA TYR A 147 -4.85 -2.44 8.21
C TYR A 147 -3.81 -1.49 8.82
N ASN A 148 -3.42 -0.47 8.06
CA ASN A 148 -2.58 0.61 8.57
C ASN A 148 -3.49 1.77 8.97
N ASP A 149 -3.24 2.34 10.13
CA ASP A 149 -3.90 3.58 10.54
C ASP A 149 -3.35 4.75 9.71
N LEU A 150 -3.87 4.91 8.53
CA LEU A 150 -3.49 5.95 7.59
C LEU A 150 -4.60 7.00 7.52
N GLU A 151 -5.60 6.80 6.67
CA GLU A 151 -6.78 7.67 6.60
C GLU A 151 -7.65 7.57 7.86
N ALA A 152 -7.73 6.40 8.47
CA ALA A 152 -8.49 6.18 9.70
C ALA A 152 -7.95 7.02 10.87
N TRP A 153 -6.64 7.30 10.92
CA TRP A 153 -6.04 8.19 11.90
C TRP A 153 -6.65 9.60 11.84
N PHE A 154 -6.89 10.14 10.64
CA PHE A 154 -7.55 11.42 10.45
C PHE A 154 -9.04 11.33 10.78
N PHE A 155 -9.73 10.29 10.30
CA PHE A 155 -11.15 10.08 10.57
C PHE A 155 -11.44 10.01 12.07
N ASP A 156 -10.61 9.31 12.85
CA ASP A 156 -10.76 9.20 14.30
C ASP A 156 -10.83 10.56 15.00
N ARG A 157 -10.03 11.52 14.55
CA ARG A 157 -10.01 12.88 15.09
C ARG A 157 -11.20 13.71 14.61
N ILE A 158 -11.47 13.63 13.32
CA ILE A 158 -12.52 14.41 12.68
C ILE A 158 -13.91 14.06 13.22
N VAL A 159 -14.24 12.78 13.33
CA VAL A 159 -15.58 12.37 13.80
C VAL A 159 -15.82 12.68 15.28
N ARG A 160 -14.74 12.90 16.04
CA ARG A 160 -14.78 13.26 17.47
C ARG A 160 -14.56 14.76 17.72
N ASP A 161 -14.57 15.57 16.67
CA ASP A 161 -14.33 17.04 16.72
C ASP A 161 -13.05 17.41 17.47
N ARG A 162 -12.00 16.56 17.34
CA ARG A 162 -10.71 16.80 17.96
C ARG A 162 -9.80 17.63 17.04
N PRO A 163 -8.98 18.54 17.61
CA PRO A 163 -7.89 19.17 16.88
C PRO A 163 -6.94 18.09 16.31
N ILE A 164 -6.40 18.35 15.12
CA ILE A 164 -5.48 17.45 14.43
C ILE A 164 -4.07 17.99 14.54
N PRO A 165 -3.15 17.35 15.29
CA PRO A 165 -1.76 17.74 15.34
C PRO A 165 -1.06 17.41 14.01
N ILE A 166 -0.52 18.45 13.36
CA ILE A 166 0.18 18.34 12.08
C ILE A 166 1.65 18.71 12.27
N PRO A 167 2.62 17.84 11.95
CA PRO A 167 4.03 18.11 12.12
C PRO A 167 4.55 19.15 11.11
N GLY A 168 5.40 20.07 11.57
CA GLY A 168 5.97 21.14 10.79
C GLY A 168 4.93 22.22 10.49
N ASN A 169 4.95 22.76 9.27
CA ASN A 169 4.03 23.81 8.82
C ASN A 169 2.85 23.29 7.99
N GLY A 170 2.64 21.95 7.97
CA GLY A 170 1.56 21.32 7.20
C GLY A 170 1.78 21.25 5.67
N LEU A 171 2.88 21.82 5.15
CA LEU A 171 3.13 21.93 3.71
C LEU A 171 3.95 20.76 3.12
N HIS A 172 4.31 19.74 3.90
CA HIS A 172 4.91 18.54 3.35
C HIS A 172 3.96 17.88 2.35
N ILE A 173 4.48 17.59 1.16
CA ILE A 173 3.71 16.99 0.07
C ILE A 173 3.80 15.47 0.17
N THR A 174 2.67 14.82 0.04
CA THR A 174 2.53 13.37 0.04
C THR A 174 1.62 12.91 -1.11
N GLN A 175 1.55 11.59 -1.32
CA GLN A 175 0.78 10.99 -2.40
C GLN A 175 0.06 9.75 -1.89
N PHE A 176 -1.21 9.65 -2.27
CA PHE A 176 -2.10 8.56 -1.88
C PHE A 176 -2.65 7.86 -3.12
N GLY A 177 -2.63 6.53 -3.12
CA GLY A 177 -3.24 5.70 -4.14
C GLY A 177 -4.34 4.83 -3.56
N HIS A 178 -5.47 4.72 -4.27
CA HIS A 178 -6.56 3.85 -3.83
C HIS A 178 -6.21 2.37 -4.05
N CYS A 179 -6.57 1.49 -3.10
CA CYS A 179 -6.24 0.07 -3.15
C CYS A 179 -6.82 -0.65 -4.38
N GLN A 180 -7.96 -0.22 -4.90
CA GLN A 180 -8.56 -0.77 -6.11
C GLN A 180 -7.77 -0.37 -7.36
N ASP A 181 -7.30 0.89 -7.44
CA ASP A 181 -6.47 1.35 -8.57
C ASP A 181 -5.12 0.63 -8.60
N LEU A 182 -4.51 0.40 -7.43
CA LEU A 182 -3.30 -0.41 -7.34
C LEU A 182 -3.54 -1.85 -7.82
N ALA A 183 -4.67 -2.45 -7.43
CA ALA A 183 -5.04 -3.80 -7.88
C ALA A 183 -5.24 -3.86 -9.40
N LYS A 184 -5.84 -2.82 -10.01
CA LYS A 184 -5.98 -2.70 -11.47
C LYS A 184 -4.62 -2.60 -12.17
N ALA A 185 -3.69 -1.79 -11.64
CA ALA A 185 -2.34 -1.70 -12.17
C ALA A 185 -1.61 -3.05 -12.13
N MET A 186 -1.77 -3.79 -11.02
CA MET A 186 -1.18 -5.13 -10.88
C MET A 186 -1.78 -6.12 -11.90
N ALA A 187 -3.09 -6.11 -12.11
CA ALA A 187 -3.73 -6.96 -13.10
C ALA A 187 -3.31 -6.60 -14.54
N ALA A 188 -3.11 -5.31 -14.83
CA ALA A 188 -2.68 -4.82 -16.15
C ALA A 188 -1.26 -5.25 -16.56
N VAL A 189 -0.49 -5.82 -15.63
CA VAL A 189 0.83 -6.40 -15.92
C VAL A 189 0.70 -7.72 -16.69
N LEU A 190 -0.38 -8.49 -16.47
CA LEU A 190 -0.55 -9.78 -17.12
C LEU A 190 -0.72 -9.65 -18.64
N GLY A 191 0.00 -10.50 -19.37
CA GLY A 191 -0.03 -10.48 -20.85
C GLY A 191 0.67 -9.27 -21.47
N ASN A 192 1.38 -8.47 -20.68
CA ASN A 192 2.17 -7.33 -21.15
C ASN A 192 3.67 -7.66 -21.10
N ASP A 193 4.22 -8.08 -22.24
CA ASP A 193 5.63 -8.46 -22.36
C ASP A 193 6.58 -7.29 -22.04
N THR A 194 6.15 -6.04 -22.24
CA THR A 194 6.96 -4.87 -21.92
C THR A 194 7.13 -4.67 -20.42
N ALA A 195 6.25 -5.27 -19.61
CA ALA A 195 6.31 -5.18 -18.16
C ALA A 195 7.34 -6.14 -17.54
N VAL A 196 7.83 -7.13 -18.29
CA VAL A 196 8.82 -8.09 -17.79
C VAL A 196 10.16 -7.41 -17.53
N GLY A 197 10.72 -7.62 -16.34
CA GLY A 197 11.96 -6.99 -15.88
C GLY A 197 11.80 -5.52 -15.50
N GLN A 198 10.57 -5.02 -15.38
CA GLN A 198 10.29 -3.62 -15.10
C GLN A 198 9.87 -3.35 -13.67
N ILE A 199 10.12 -2.12 -13.25
CA ILE A 199 9.63 -1.53 -12.00
C ILE A 199 8.64 -0.44 -12.36
N TYR A 200 7.52 -0.37 -11.62
CA TYR A 200 6.50 0.66 -11.78
C TYR A 200 6.15 1.30 -10.45
N ASN A 201 6.24 2.63 -10.37
CA ASN A 201 5.60 3.37 -9.31
C ASN A 201 4.09 3.42 -9.57
N VAL A 202 3.30 3.04 -8.56
CA VAL A 202 1.83 3.02 -8.67
C VAL A 202 1.20 3.70 -7.47
N SER A 203 0.43 4.75 -7.72
CA SER A 203 -0.29 5.55 -6.72
C SER A 203 -1.34 6.41 -7.41
N GLY A 204 -2.04 7.31 -6.69
CA GLY A 204 -2.79 8.39 -7.34
C GLY A 204 -1.84 9.33 -8.11
N ASP A 205 -2.34 10.02 -9.10
CA ASP A 205 -1.54 10.89 -9.98
C ASP A 205 -1.52 12.37 -9.51
N ARG A 206 -2.12 12.67 -8.37
CA ARG A 206 -2.10 13.98 -7.74
C ARG A 206 -1.46 13.92 -6.36
N TYR A 207 -0.89 15.06 -5.97
CA TYR A 207 -0.18 15.22 -4.70
C TYR A 207 -1.00 16.11 -3.77
N VAL A 208 -0.82 15.95 -2.47
CA VAL A 208 -1.53 16.70 -1.45
C VAL A 208 -0.58 17.09 -0.30
N THR A 209 -0.79 18.27 0.30
CA THR A 209 -0.10 18.65 1.53
C THR A 209 -0.72 17.94 2.74
N PHE A 210 -0.03 17.90 3.88
CA PHE A 210 -0.60 17.33 5.10
C PHE A 210 -1.88 18.05 5.53
N ASP A 211 -1.88 19.39 5.44
CA ASP A 211 -3.09 20.18 5.71
C ASP A 211 -4.21 19.88 4.74
N GLY A 212 -3.88 19.79 3.44
CA GLY A 212 -4.84 19.43 2.40
C GLY A 212 -5.44 18.06 2.59
N LEU A 213 -4.63 17.07 3.03
CA LEU A 213 -5.10 15.73 3.36
C LEU A 213 -6.09 15.73 4.52
N ALA A 214 -5.77 16.43 5.61
CA ALA A 214 -6.67 16.54 6.76
C ALA A 214 -8.02 17.16 6.38
N ARG A 215 -8.00 18.22 5.54
CA ARG A 215 -9.22 18.85 5.02
C ARG A 215 -10.01 17.93 4.09
N ALA A 216 -9.34 17.19 3.19
CA ALA A 216 -9.98 16.20 2.33
C ALA A 216 -10.62 15.05 3.13
N CYS A 217 -9.97 14.61 4.20
CA CYS A 217 -10.56 13.65 5.13
C CYS A 217 -11.82 14.19 5.81
N ALA A 218 -11.87 15.48 6.17
CA ALA A 218 -13.07 16.10 6.73
C ALA A 218 -14.23 16.08 5.72
N GLU A 219 -13.98 16.51 4.50
CA GLU A 219 -14.98 16.48 3.43
C GLU A 219 -15.49 15.05 3.15
N ALA A 220 -14.62 14.08 3.24
CA ALA A 220 -14.99 12.67 3.08
C ALA A 220 -15.96 12.17 4.16
N THR A 221 -15.88 12.72 5.39
CA THR A 221 -16.83 12.41 6.49
C THR A 221 -18.13 13.22 6.40
N GLY A 222 -18.26 14.13 5.44
CA GLY A 222 -19.40 15.06 5.31
C GLY A 222 -19.26 16.34 6.11
N LYS A 223 -18.14 16.58 6.79
CA LYS A 223 -17.85 17.85 7.47
C LYS A 223 -17.22 18.85 6.51
N SER A 224 -17.37 20.15 6.79
CA SER A 224 -16.69 21.17 6.00
C SER A 224 -15.17 21.15 6.26
N ALA A 225 -14.36 21.27 5.22
CA ALA A 225 -12.91 21.42 5.32
C ALA A 225 -12.46 22.56 6.26
N ASN A 226 -13.27 23.62 6.37
CA ASN A 226 -12.98 24.79 7.19
C ASN A 226 -13.29 24.60 8.68
N THR A 227 -13.96 23.51 9.06
CA THR A 227 -14.28 23.22 10.48
C THR A 227 -13.16 22.45 11.18
N VAL A 228 -12.17 21.94 10.43
CA VAL A 228 -11.06 21.18 11.01
C VAL A 228 -10.06 22.13 11.66
N GLN A 229 -9.84 21.95 12.95
CA GLN A 229 -8.79 22.65 13.66
C GLN A 229 -7.46 21.93 13.47
N LEU A 230 -6.55 22.52 12.69
CA LEU A 230 -5.20 22.05 12.48
C LEU A 230 -4.25 22.74 13.47
N VAL A 231 -3.47 21.96 14.22
CA VAL A 231 -2.50 22.45 15.18
C VAL A 231 -1.10 22.04 14.72
N HIS A 232 -0.32 23.01 14.25
CA HIS A 232 1.03 22.76 13.77
C HIS A 232 2.02 22.69 14.93
N TYR A 233 2.91 21.70 14.94
CA TYR A 233 3.92 21.52 15.98
C TYR A 233 5.29 21.17 15.38
N ASP A 234 6.36 21.56 16.09
CA ASP A 234 7.72 21.12 15.72
C ASP A 234 7.99 19.73 16.33
N PRO A 235 8.09 18.66 15.50
CA PRO A 235 8.31 17.32 16.02
C PRO A 235 9.66 17.14 16.73
N LYS A 236 10.62 18.07 16.56
CA LYS A 236 11.92 18.04 17.26
C LYS A 236 11.81 18.42 18.73
N GLN A 237 10.71 19.03 19.14
CA GLN A 237 10.47 19.44 20.54
C GLN A 237 9.89 18.29 21.38
N PHE A 238 9.60 17.13 20.78
CA PHE A 238 8.95 16.01 21.45
C PHE A 238 9.77 14.73 21.30
N ASP A 239 9.80 13.93 22.34
CA ASP A 239 10.27 12.54 22.31
C ASP A 239 9.13 11.59 22.67
N PHE A 240 8.52 11.01 21.68
CA PHE A 240 7.44 10.04 21.88
C PHE A 240 7.92 8.59 22.04
N GLY A 241 9.23 8.34 22.04
CA GLY A 241 9.80 7.01 22.07
C GLY A 241 9.31 6.15 20.90
N LYS A 242 8.60 5.04 21.23
CA LYS A 242 8.03 4.14 20.21
C LYS A 242 6.61 4.51 19.77
N ARG A 243 6.00 5.51 20.43
CA ARG A 243 4.64 5.96 20.08
C ARG A 243 4.66 6.74 18.74
N LYS A 244 3.69 6.52 17.92
CA LYS A 244 3.59 7.17 16.61
C LYS A 244 2.68 8.40 16.70
N ALA A 245 3.25 9.58 16.56
CA ALA A 245 2.51 10.85 16.62
C ALA A 245 1.75 11.18 15.33
N PHE A 246 2.28 10.74 14.17
CA PHE A 246 1.70 11.05 12.86
C PHE A 246 1.79 9.84 11.92
N PRO A 247 0.78 9.57 11.08
CA PRO A 247 0.75 8.34 10.28
C PRO A 247 1.72 8.34 9.10
N LEU A 248 2.22 9.52 8.68
CA LEU A 248 3.07 9.67 7.50
C LEU A 248 4.52 9.98 7.86
N ARG A 249 5.41 9.89 6.87
CA ARG A 249 6.78 10.39 6.98
C ARG A 249 6.77 11.92 6.97
N VAL A 250 7.46 12.55 7.92
CA VAL A 250 7.57 14.02 8.00
C VAL A 250 8.63 14.49 7.01
N GLN A 251 8.31 14.36 5.73
CA GLN A 251 9.10 14.80 4.58
C GLN A 251 8.22 14.82 3.32
N HIS A 252 8.68 15.49 2.27
CA HIS A 252 8.07 15.30 0.94
C HIS A 252 8.27 13.85 0.51
N PHE A 253 7.17 13.20 0.09
CA PHE A 253 7.22 11.80 -0.34
C PHE A 253 6.16 11.51 -1.39
N PHE A 254 6.56 11.49 -2.65
CA PHE A 254 5.72 11.20 -3.80
C PHE A 254 6.56 10.72 -4.99
N ALA A 255 5.94 10.00 -5.91
CA ALA A 255 6.59 9.40 -7.06
C ALA A 255 5.79 9.65 -8.35
N SER A 256 6.47 9.70 -9.48
CA SER A 256 5.83 9.75 -10.79
C SER A 256 5.21 8.39 -11.11
N VAL A 257 3.97 8.41 -11.59
CA VAL A 257 3.25 7.22 -12.08
C VAL A 257 3.17 7.19 -13.61
N ASN A 258 3.89 8.08 -14.29
CA ASN A 258 3.80 8.24 -15.73
C ASN A 258 4.21 6.98 -16.50
N LYS A 259 5.24 6.27 -16.03
CA LYS A 259 5.67 5.01 -16.63
C LYS A 259 4.56 3.97 -16.59
N ALA A 260 3.93 3.77 -15.44
CA ALA A 260 2.81 2.85 -15.31
C ALA A 260 1.63 3.25 -16.20
N LYS A 261 1.28 4.54 -16.26
CA LYS A 261 0.22 5.04 -17.15
C LYS A 261 0.49 4.73 -18.61
N THR A 262 1.72 4.90 -19.07
CA THR A 262 2.09 4.72 -20.48
C THR A 262 2.25 3.25 -20.86
N GLU A 263 3.00 2.48 -20.07
CA GLU A 263 3.39 1.12 -20.45
C GLU A 263 2.35 0.06 -20.06
N LEU A 264 1.56 0.30 -19.00
CA LEU A 264 0.49 -0.59 -18.58
C LEU A 264 -0.89 -0.17 -19.11
N ASN A 265 -1.00 0.93 -19.85
CA ASN A 265 -2.27 1.53 -20.26
C ASN A 265 -3.25 1.66 -19.08
N TRP A 266 -2.71 2.09 -17.96
CA TRP A 266 -3.41 2.21 -16.68
C TRP A 266 -3.46 3.67 -16.24
N GLN A 267 -4.52 4.04 -15.54
CA GLN A 267 -4.60 5.32 -14.82
C GLN A 267 -5.44 5.14 -13.55
N PRO A 268 -5.17 5.94 -12.50
CA PRO A 268 -6.02 5.91 -11.31
C PRO A 268 -7.41 6.46 -11.66
N GLU A 269 -8.45 5.80 -11.16
CA GLU A 269 -9.85 6.20 -11.34
C GLU A 269 -10.35 7.00 -10.14
N TYR A 270 -9.77 6.78 -8.97
CA TYR A 270 -10.12 7.52 -7.76
C TYR A 270 -9.29 8.79 -7.64
N ASP A 271 -9.95 9.94 -7.58
CA ASP A 271 -9.34 11.11 -6.97
C ASP A 271 -9.26 10.94 -5.44
N LEU A 272 -8.50 11.81 -4.79
CA LEU A 272 -8.28 11.69 -3.33
C LEU A 272 -9.59 11.74 -2.54
N LEU A 273 -10.49 12.67 -2.86
CA LEU A 273 -11.74 12.83 -2.12
C LEU A 273 -12.70 11.68 -2.35
N GLY A 274 -12.84 11.22 -3.60
CA GLY A 274 -13.67 10.05 -3.95
C GLY A 274 -13.20 8.79 -3.26
N GLY A 275 -11.89 8.54 -3.24
CA GLY A 275 -11.33 7.37 -2.55
C GLY A 275 -11.43 7.47 -1.03
N LEU A 276 -11.26 8.65 -0.43
CA LEU A 276 -11.46 8.84 1.01
C LEU A 276 -12.92 8.63 1.40
N LYS A 277 -13.88 9.08 0.58
CA LYS A 277 -15.32 8.77 0.77
C LYS A 277 -15.59 7.28 0.70
N ASP A 278 -14.99 6.59 -0.28
CA ASP A 278 -15.11 5.14 -0.43
C ASP A 278 -14.60 4.41 0.82
N SER A 279 -13.41 4.78 1.33
CA SER A 279 -12.84 4.22 2.56
C SER A 279 -13.72 4.51 3.78
N PHE A 280 -14.21 5.74 3.92
CA PHE A 280 -15.05 6.13 5.05
C PHE A 280 -16.39 5.38 5.06
N GLN A 281 -17.07 5.34 3.91
CA GLN A 281 -18.42 4.77 3.81
C GLN A 281 -18.42 3.23 3.80
N LYS A 282 -17.42 2.60 3.18
CA LYS A 282 -17.39 1.14 3.03
C LYS A 282 -16.63 0.40 4.13
N ASP A 283 -15.82 1.10 4.92
CA ASP A 283 -15.00 0.46 5.96
C ASP A 283 -15.10 1.18 7.31
N TYR A 284 -14.69 2.44 7.40
CA TYR A 284 -14.64 3.14 8.67
C TYR A 284 -16.00 3.22 9.37
N GLN A 285 -17.03 3.65 8.67
CA GLN A 285 -18.38 3.82 9.22
C GLN A 285 -19.04 2.46 9.56
N PRO A 286 -19.05 1.45 8.66
CA PRO A 286 -19.63 0.14 8.99
C PRO A 286 -18.87 -0.62 10.08
N SER A 287 -17.56 -0.42 10.24
CA SER A 287 -16.78 -1.02 11.32
C SER A 287 -17.11 -0.47 12.70
N LYS A 288 -17.88 0.63 12.76
CA LYS A 288 -18.21 1.35 14.00
C LYS A 288 -16.99 1.80 14.80
N ARG A 289 -15.89 2.06 14.12
CA ARG A 289 -14.64 2.50 14.76
C ARG A 289 -14.82 3.78 15.57
N HIS A 290 -15.75 4.65 15.18
CA HIS A 290 -16.11 5.85 15.93
C HIS A 290 -16.68 5.57 17.33
N GLU A 291 -17.21 4.35 17.58
CA GLU A 291 -17.71 3.89 18.88
C GLU A 291 -16.61 3.25 19.74
N THR A 292 -15.43 2.97 19.17
CA THR A 292 -14.30 2.34 19.90
C THR A 292 -13.46 3.37 20.63
N GLU A 293 -12.80 2.95 21.70
CA GLU A 293 -11.80 3.75 22.37
C GLU A 293 -10.54 3.90 21.48
N VAL A 294 -10.04 5.12 21.36
CA VAL A 294 -8.80 5.46 20.63
C VAL A 294 -7.87 6.19 21.58
N ASP A 295 -6.62 5.76 21.63
CA ASP A 295 -5.60 6.43 22.43
C ASP A 295 -5.15 7.73 21.76
N PHE A 296 -5.52 8.87 22.36
CA PHE A 296 -5.10 10.21 21.95
C PHE A 296 -4.02 10.80 22.87
N SER A 297 -3.37 10.01 23.71
CA SER A 297 -2.38 10.51 24.68
C SER A 297 -1.26 11.31 24.05
N VAL A 298 -0.80 10.92 22.86
CA VAL A 298 0.22 11.65 22.10
C VAL A 298 -0.31 12.99 21.57
N ASP A 299 -1.54 13.00 21.08
CA ASP A 299 -2.19 14.25 20.64
C ASP A 299 -2.32 15.23 21.82
N ASP A 300 -2.83 14.73 22.97
CA ASP A 300 -3.05 15.55 24.15
C ASP A 300 -1.72 16.11 24.72
N GLU A 301 -0.63 15.36 24.58
CA GLU A 301 0.72 15.82 24.94
C GLU A 301 1.16 16.99 24.03
N ILE A 302 0.95 16.88 22.72
CA ILE A 302 1.25 17.94 21.75
C ILE A 302 0.36 19.17 22.01
N LEU A 303 -0.96 18.95 22.09
CA LEU A 303 -1.94 20.05 22.22
C LEU A 303 -1.81 20.85 23.52
N LYS A 304 -1.21 20.28 24.57
CA LYS A 304 -0.92 21.00 25.82
C LYS A 304 0.34 21.87 25.73
N ALA A 305 1.22 21.56 24.78
CA ALA A 305 2.54 22.24 24.67
C ALA A 305 2.55 23.36 23.62
N VAL A 306 1.52 23.43 22.76
CA VAL A 306 1.33 24.41 21.68
C VAL A 306 0.11 25.29 22.00
#